data_d2e43c523e6bf7671f4652e7f979dfe5
#
_entry.id   d2e43c523e6bf7671f4652e7f979dfe5
#
_cell.length_a   1.000
_cell.length_b   1.000
_cell.length_c   1.000
_cell.angle_alpha   90.00
_cell.angle_beta   90.00
_cell.angle_gamma   90.00
#
_symmetry.space_group_name_H-M   'P 1'
#
loop_
_entity.id
_entity.type
_entity.pdbx_description
1 polymer ?
#
loop_
_entity_poly.entity_id
_entity_poly.type
_entity_poly.pdbx_seq_one_letter_code
_entity_poly.pdbx_strand_id
1 'polypeptide(L)'
;MIDNTTSARRGFWWIALALALVMAVTRLGHFGEYGGPLDASWAVFFLAGLWLRDLRLFPAYFVLGWVVDLAAFALGTPTNCYTIAYLFLIPAYGALFVAGRWVAEGGYGRIGLAVVGSALVTFVVANLGMFWLAPSPTAPTLTAFASAVAGYFPGYLMTMATYVAGGLIVERVLGSRHRALA
;
A
#
# COMPACT_ATOMS: atom_id res chain seq x y z
N MET A 1 -29.54 19.98 17.24
CA MET A 1 -29.09 18.57 17.03
C MET A 1 -28.22 18.56 15.79
N ILE A 2 -26.91 18.82 15.95
CA ILE A 2 -25.97 18.84 14.82
C ILE A 2 -25.79 17.39 14.39
N ASP A 3 -26.07 17.14 13.13
CA ASP A 3 -26.20 15.84 12.50
C ASP A 3 -24.90 15.02 12.64
N ASN A 4 -24.90 14.04 13.54
CA ASN A 4 -23.75 13.15 13.78
C ASN A 4 -23.32 12.42 12.51
N THR A 5 -24.22 12.24 11.56
CA THR A 5 -23.98 11.56 10.27
C THR A 5 -23.11 12.42 9.33
N THR A 6 -23.28 13.73 9.33
CA THR A 6 -22.46 14.65 8.51
C THR A 6 -21.04 14.78 9.05
N SER A 7 -20.86 14.75 10.36
CA SER A 7 -19.52 14.78 10.99
C SER A 7 -18.73 13.50 10.71
N ALA A 8 -19.39 12.34 10.87
CA ALA A 8 -18.80 11.04 10.56
C ALA A 8 -18.36 10.94 9.10
N ARG A 9 -19.23 11.36 8.18
CA ARG A 9 -18.95 11.35 6.75
C ARG A 9 -17.78 12.28 6.36
N ARG A 10 -17.66 13.44 7.01
CA ARG A 10 -16.51 14.34 6.81
C ARG A 10 -15.22 13.68 7.29
N GLY A 11 -15.19 13.06 8.46
CA GLY A 11 -14.02 12.35 8.98
C GLY A 11 -13.53 11.26 8.02
N PHE A 12 -14.45 10.46 7.47
CA PHE A 12 -14.15 9.45 6.47
C PHE A 12 -13.41 10.02 5.24
N TRP A 13 -13.93 11.09 4.65
CA TRP A 13 -13.32 11.69 3.45
C TRP A 13 -11.98 12.36 3.74
N TRP A 14 -11.78 12.94 4.93
CA TRP A 14 -10.48 13.50 5.31
C TRP A 14 -9.41 12.42 5.45
N ILE A 15 -9.75 11.26 6.03
CA ILE A 15 -8.83 10.13 6.13
C ILE A 15 -8.51 9.59 4.72
N ALA A 16 -9.53 9.41 3.89
CA ALA A 16 -9.34 8.94 2.52
C ALA A 16 -8.43 9.89 1.72
N LEU A 17 -8.65 11.20 1.82
CA LEU A 17 -7.82 12.20 1.16
C LEU A 17 -6.38 12.22 1.71
N ALA A 18 -6.20 12.14 3.03
CA ALA A 18 -4.88 12.10 3.63
C ALA A 18 -4.07 10.89 3.16
N LEU A 19 -4.68 9.70 3.13
CA LEU A 19 -4.05 8.49 2.61
C LEU A 19 -3.71 8.62 1.11
N ALA A 20 -4.60 9.20 0.31
CA ALA A 20 -4.37 9.47 -1.10
C ALA A 20 -3.17 10.41 -1.32
N LEU A 21 -3.08 11.48 -0.54
CA LEU A 21 -1.97 12.44 -0.62
C LEU A 21 -0.64 11.80 -0.20
N VAL A 22 -0.62 11.05 0.90
CA VAL A 22 0.58 10.32 1.35
C VAL A 22 1.06 9.38 0.25
N MET A 23 0.15 8.60 -0.35
CA MET A 23 0.51 7.69 -1.44
C MET A 23 1.05 8.45 -2.65
N ALA A 24 0.37 9.51 -3.11
CA ALA A 24 0.79 10.26 -4.29
C ALA A 24 2.17 10.90 -4.10
N VAL A 25 2.41 11.54 -2.95
CA VAL A 25 3.68 12.21 -2.67
C VAL A 25 4.84 11.20 -2.55
N THR A 26 4.64 10.10 -1.81
CA THR A 26 5.70 9.10 -1.60
C THR A 26 5.99 8.29 -2.85
N ARG A 27 4.96 8.01 -3.66
CA ARG A 27 5.12 7.25 -4.90
C ARG A 27 5.83 8.04 -6.00
N LEU A 28 5.58 9.35 -6.13
CA LEU A 28 6.34 10.20 -7.05
C LEU A 28 7.85 10.20 -6.75
N GLY A 29 8.22 10.17 -5.46
CA GLY A 29 9.62 10.13 -5.03
C GLY A 29 10.28 8.76 -5.17
N HIS A 30 9.51 7.69 -5.31
CA HIS A 30 10.03 6.31 -5.37
C HIS A 30 11.00 6.05 -6.54
N PHE A 31 10.78 6.73 -7.64
CA PHE A 31 11.58 6.59 -8.87
C PHE A 31 12.73 7.60 -8.97
N GLY A 32 12.92 8.46 -7.97
CA GLY A 32 13.98 9.49 -7.99
C GLY A 32 15.34 8.93 -7.56
N GLU A 33 16.42 9.36 -8.21
CA GLU A 33 17.80 8.99 -7.88
C GLU A 33 18.26 9.53 -6.50
N TYR A 34 17.51 10.41 -5.86
CA TYR A 34 17.92 11.21 -4.69
C TYR A 34 17.18 10.85 -3.40
N GLY A 35 16.96 9.56 -3.13
CA GLY A 35 16.49 9.15 -1.80
C GLY A 35 15.17 9.79 -1.37
N GLY A 36 14.21 9.91 -2.27
CA GLY A 36 12.87 10.37 -1.95
C GLY A 36 12.20 9.52 -0.86
N PRO A 37 11.07 9.99 -0.29
CA PRO A 37 10.36 9.23 0.73
C PRO A 37 10.00 7.83 0.20
N LEU A 38 10.22 6.83 1.05
CA LEU A 38 9.90 5.43 0.70
C LEU A 38 8.40 5.30 0.37
N ASP A 39 8.06 4.58 -0.70
CA ASP A 39 6.69 4.42 -1.18
C ASP A 39 5.76 3.85 -0.10
N ALA A 40 4.76 4.62 0.29
CA ALA A 40 3.79 4.25 1.31
C ALA A 40 2.62 3.41 0.77
N SER A 41 2.58 3.07 -0.52
CA SER A 41 1.42 2.42 -1.15
C SER A 41 0.95 1.18 -0.38
N TRP A 42 1.85 0.31 0.06
CA TRP A 42 1.48 -0.88 0.82
C TRP A 42 0.75 -0.54 2.12
N ALA A 43 1.28 0.43 2.85
CA ALA A 43 0.65 0.89 4.09
C ALA A 43 -0.70 1.58 3.82
N VAL A 44 -0.81 2.35 2.75
CA VAL A 44 -2.06 3.05 2.39
C VAL A 44 -3.18 2.06 2.08
N PHE A 45 -2.92 1.03 1.27
CA PHE A 45 -3.93 0.00 1.01
C PHE A 45 -4.33 -0.74 2.29
N PHE A 46 -3.36 -1.09 3.15
CA PHE A 46 -3.65 -1.73 4.43
C PHE A 46 -4.47 -0.83 5.36
N LEU A 47 -4.07 0.44 5.54
CA LEU A 47 -4.76 1.40 6.40
C LEU A 47 -6.14 1.79 5.87
N ALA A 48 -6.32 1.86 4.55
CA ALA A 48 -7.61 2.05 3.94
C ALA A 48 -8.56 0.88 4.26
N GLY A 49 -8.07 -0.35 4.20
CA GLY A 49 -8.82 -1.52 4.66
C GLY A 49 -9.12 -1.47 6.16
N LEU A 50 -8.15 -1.08 6.98
CA LEU A 50 -8.27 -1.04 8.44
C LEU A 50 -9.26 0.03 8.92
N TRP A 51 -9.20 1.23 8.36
CA TRP A 51 -9.95 2.38 8.86
C TRP A 51 -11.23 2.67 8.10
N LEU A 52 -11.20 2.55 6.76
CA LEU A 52 -12.29 3.00 5.91
C LEU A 52 -13.23 1.86 5.52
N ARG A 53 -12.71 0.65 5.35
CA ARG A 53 -13.46 -0.59 5.05
C ARG A 53 -14.37 -0.53 3.81
N ASP A 54 -14.37 0.55 3.04
CA ASP A 54 -15.16 0.70 1.83
C ASP A 54 -14.40 0.12 0.62
N LEU A 55 -14.94 -0.96 0.05
CA LEU A 55 -14.34 -1.65 -1.10
C LEU A 55 -14.21 -0.76 -2.34
N ARG A 56 -14.98 0.33 -2.44
CA ARG A 56 -14.89 1.30 -3.54
C ARG A 56 -13.58 2.07 -3.54
N LEU A 57 -12.94 2.19 -2.38
CA LEU A 57 -11.65 2.88 -2.26
C LEU A 57 -10.50 2.06 -2.84
N PHE A 58 -10.61 0.73 -2.87
CA PHE A 58 -9.57 -0.10 -3.45
C PHE A 58 -9.29 0.26 -4.92
N PRO A 59 -10.27 0.20 -5.84
CA PRO A 59 -10.02 0.61 -7.22
C PRO A 59 -9.65 2.10 -7.35
N ALA A 60 -10.18 2.98 -6.49
CA ALA A 60 -9.84 4.40 -6.52
C ALA A 60 -8.36 4.64 -6.21
N TYR A 61 -7.82 4.02 -5.14
CA TYR A 61 -6.39 4.09 -4.83
C TYR A 61 -5.52 3.38 -5.87
N PHE A 62 -6.00 2.27 -6.43
CA PHE A 62 -5.28 1.58 -7.48
C PHE A 62 -5.11 2.46 -8.72
N VAL A 63 -6.19 3.11 -9.17
CA VAL A 63 -6.16 4.06 -10.28
C VAL A 63 -5.30 5.28 -9.95
N LEU A 64 -5.39 5.81 -8.73
CA LEU A 64 -4.52 6.91 -8.29
C LEU A 64 -3.04 6.52 -8.39
N GLY A 65 -2.65 5.35 -7.86
CA GLY A 65 -1.28 4.85 -7.96
C GLY A 65 -0.81 4.75 -9.40
N TRP A 66 -1.66 4.21 -10.28
CA TRP A 66 -1.37 4.10 -11.70
C TRP A 66 -1.19 5.48 -12.38
N VAL A 67 -2.06 6.45 -12.09
CA VAL A 67 -1.94 7.82 -12.60
C VAL A 67 -0.66 8.49 -12.12
N VAL A 68 -0.27 8.28 -10.86
CA VAL A 68 0.99 8.81 -10.30
C VAL A 68 2.20 8.20 -11.03
N ASP A 69 2.19 6.90 -11.33
CA ASP A 69 3.27 6.26 -12.08
C ASP A 69 3.36 6.82 -13.51
N LEU A 70 2.22 7.00 -14.19
CA LEU A 70 2.21 7.63 -15.52
C LEU A 70 2.76 9.07 -15.47
N ALA A 71 2.44 9.83 -14.43
CA ALA A 71 2.99 11.16 -14.25
C ALA A 71 4.51 11.10 -14.01
N ALA A 72 5.01 10.16 -13.22
CA ALA A 72 6.44 9.95 -13.00
C ALA A 72 7.17 9.61 -14.31
N PHE A 73 6.60 8.78 -15.16
CA PHE A 73 7.16 8.48 -16.48
C PHE A 73 7.19 9.70 -17.40
N ALA A 74 6.14 10.51 -17.39
CA ALA A 74 6.11 11.77 -18.15
C ALA A 74 7.18 12.77 -17.66
N LEU A 75 7.61 12.66 -16.40
CA LEU A 75 8.68 13.46 -15.80
C LEU A 75 10.10 12.88 -16.02
N GLY A 76 10.22 11.79 -16.80
CA GLY A 76 11.51 11.23 -17.19
C GLY A 76 11.98 10.00 -16.42
N THR A 77 11.13 9.42 -15.58
CA THR A 77 11.44 8.16 -14.91
C THR A 77 11.56 7.01 -15.93
N PRO A 78 12.54 6.10 -15.78
CA PRO A 78 12.66 4.94 -16.66
C PRO A 78 11.41 4.05 -16.62
N THR A 79 10.89 3.67 -17.80
CA THR A 79 9.67 2.86 -17.93
C THR A 79 9.91 1.35 -17.81
N ASN A 80 11.12 0.91 -17.50
CA ASN A 80 11.52 -0.50 -17.51
C ASN A 80 10.69 -1.39 -16.55
N CYS A 81 10.09 -0.78 -15.51
CA CYS A 81 9.23 -1.48 -14.56
C CYS A 81 7.77 -1.54 -15.01
N TYR A 82 7.38 -0.79 -16.06
CA TYR A 82 6.00 -0.76 -16.56
C TYR A 82 5.78 -1.88 -17.56
N THR A 83 5.37 -3.02 -17.08
CA THR A 83 5.13 -4.23 -17.87
C THR A 83 3.74 -4.78 -17.59
N ILE A 84 3.32 -5.78 -18.36
CA ILE A 84 2.06 -6.51 -18.11
C ILE A 84 2.01 -7.14 -16.70
N ALA A 85 3.16 -7.32 -16.05
CA ALA A 85 3.27 -7.78 -14.66
C ALA A 85 2.57 -6.83 -13.65
N TYR A 86 2.30 -5.57 -14.04
CA TYR A 86 1.47 -4.64 -13.27
C TYR A 86 0.10 -5.19 -12.89
N LEU A 87 -0.47 -6.10 -13.70
CA LEU A 87 -1.73 -6.76 -13.38
C LEU A 87 -1.67 -7.55 -12.07
N PHE A 88 -0.50 -8.05 -11.68
CA PHE A 88 -0.30 -8.76 -10.41
C PHE A 88 -0.34 -7.82 -9.19
N LEU A 89 -0.20 -6.52 -9.37
CA LEU A 89 -0.40 -5.55 -8.29
C LEU A 89 -1.86 -5.49 -7.83
N ILE A 90 -2.83 -5.85 -8.69
CA ILE A 90 -4.25 -5.89 -8.30
C ILE A 90 -4.45 -6.90 -7.15
N PRO A 91 -4.16 -8.20 -7.30
CA PRO A 91 -4.28 -9.15 -6.20
C PRO A 91 -3.30 -8.87 -5.05
N ALA A 92 -2.09 -8.38 -5.34
CA ALA A 92 -1.11 -8.03 -4.32
C ALA A 92 -1.62 -6.92 -3.38
N TYR A 93 -2.08 -5.80 -3.91
CA TYR A 93 -2.63 -4.70 -3.11
C TYR A 93 -4.00 -5.05 -2.52
N GLY A 94 -4.77 -5.91 -3.23
CA GLY A 94 -6.00 -6.48 -2.70
C GLY A 94 -5.77 -7.26 -1.41
N ALA A 95 -4.70 -8.03 -1.31
CA ALA A 95 -4.33 -8.76 -0.09
C ALA A 95 -4.07 -7.81 1.09
N LEU A 96 -3.39 -6.68 0.86
CA LEU A 96 -3.16 -5.66 1.89
C LEU A 96 -4.48 -5.05 2.39
N PHE A 97 -5.34 -4.65 1.45
CA PHE A 97 -6.63 -4.04 1.78
C PHE A 97 -7.53 -5.00 2.56
N VAL A 98 -7.63 -6.25 2.11
CA VAL A 98 -8.43 -7.29 2.77
C VAL A 98 -7.87 -7.62 4.15
N ALA A 99 -6.54 -7.74 4.29
CA ALA A 99 -5.90 -7.99 5.58
C ALA A 99 -6.18 -6.87 6.57
N GLY A 100 -6.04 -5.60 6.16
CA GLY A 100 -6.39 -4.45 6.99
C GLY A 100 -7.86 -4.48 7.44
N ARG A 101 -8.79 -4.74 6.52
CA ARG A 101 -10.21 -4.87 6.80
C ARG A 101 -10.53 -6.00 7.78
N TRP A 102 -9.86 -7.13 7.63
CA TRP A 102 -10.08 -8.31 8.48
C TRP A 102 -9.65 -8.09 9.93
N VAL A 103 -8.58 -7.30 10.17
CA VAL A 103 -8.08 -7.04 11.51
C VAL A 103 -8.59 -5.73 12.13
N ALA A 104 -9.50 -5.05 11.48
CA ALA A 104 -9.99 -3.73 11.88
C ALA A 104 -10.59 -3.67 13.31
N GLU A 105 -11.11 -4.79 13.81
CA GLU A 105 -11.61 -4.93 15.19
C GLU A 105 -10.61 -5.64 16.12
N GLY A 106 -9.41 -5.92 15.60
CA GLY A 106 -8.37 -6.63 16.32
C GLY A 106 -7.50 -5.70 17.18
N GLY A 107 -6.82 -6.28 18.17
CA GLY A 107 -5.77 -5.60 18.92
C GLY A 107 -4.48 -5.43 18.11
N TYR A 108 -3.56 -4.61 18.63
CA TYR A 108 -2.29 -4.28 17.94
C TYR A 108 -1.45 -5.51 17.56
N GLY A 109 -1.48 -6.59 18.35
CA GLY A 109 -0.78 -7.84 17.99
C GLY A 109 -1.32 -8.48 16.72
N ARG A 110 -2.66 -8.50 16.54
CA ARG A 110 -3.30 -9.02 15.31
C ARG A 110 -3.00 -8.13 14.11
N ILE A 111 -2.97 -6.80 14.30
CA ILE A 111 -2.58 -5.85 13.27
C ILE A 111 -1.13 -6.10 12.85
N GLY A 112 -0.21 -6.25 13.79
CA GLY A 112 1.20 -6.55 13.49
C GLY A 112 1.37 -7.84 12.70
N LEU A 113 0.69 -8.93 13.09
CA LEU A 113 0.72 -10.20 12.34
C LEU A 113 0.14 -10.05 10.93
N ALA A 114 -0.94 -9.27 10.78
CA ALA A 114 -1.54 -9.01 9.47
C ALA A 114 -0.64 -8.16 8.57
N VAL A 115 0.09 -7.19 9.14
CA VAL A 115 1.12 -6.42 8.42
C VAL A 115 2.18 -7.35 7.83
N VAL A 116 2.77 -8.21 8.66
CA VAL A 116 3.82 -9.15 8.20
C VAL A 116 3.27 -10.14 7.18
N GLY A 117 2.12 -10.76 7.46
CA GLY A 117 1.52 -11.75 6.58
C GLY A 117 1.10 -11.17 5.22
N SER A 118 0.43 -10.01 5.23
CA SER A 118 0.00 -9.37 3.98
C SER A 118 1.17 -8.80 3.18
N ALA A 119 2.19 -8.27 3.85
CA ALA A 119 3.42 -7.84 3.18
C ALA A 119 4.10 -9.01 2.46
N LEU A 120 4.20 -10.18 3.10
CA LEU A 120 4.77 -11.37 2.49
C LEU A 120 3.96 -11.83 1.28
N VAL A 121 2.63 -11.91 1.41
CA VAL A 121 1.74 -12.28 0.29
C VAL A 121 1.89 -11.30 -0.87
N THR A 122 1.87 -10.00 -0.58
CA THR A 122 2.02 -8.94 -1.58
C THR A 122 3.36 -9.06 -2.30
N PHE A 123 4.44 -9.24 -1.55
CA PHE A 123 5.78 -9.39 -2.11
C PHE A 123 5.87 -10.60 -3.03
N VAL A 124 5.38 -11.74 -2.58
CA VAL A 124 5.39 -12.99 -3.38
C VAL A 124 4.54 -12.83 -4.64
N VAL A 125 3.31 -12.34 -4.54
CA VAL A 125 2.41 -12.19 -5.69
C VAL A 125 2.97 -11.21 -6.72
N ALA A 126 3.45 -10.04 -6.30
CA ALA A 126 4.03 -9.05 -7.21
C ALA A 126 5.27 -9.60 -7.94
N ASN A 127 6.17 -10.27 -7.21
CA ASN A 127 7.39 -10.83 -7.79
C ASN A 127 7.12 -12.05 -8.70
N LEU A 128 6.12 -12.88 -8.39
CA LEU A 128 5.68 -13.94 -9.31
C LEU A 128 5.17 -13.37 -10.63
N GLY A 129 4.44 -12.27 -10.59
CA GLY A 129 4.03 -11.55 -11.80
C GLY A 129 5.23 -11.10 -12.64
N MET A 130 6.24 -10.53 -11.99
CA MET A 130 7.48 -10.14 -12.68
C MET A 130 8.22 -11.34 -13.27
N PHE A 131 8.34 -12.44 -12.51
CA PHE A 131 9.01 -13.66 -12.98
C PHE A 131 8.36 -14.23 -14.24
N TRP A 132 7.02 -14.31 -14.28
CA TRP A 132 6.31 -14.93 -15.38
C TRP A 132 6.09 -14.02 -16.59
N LEU A 133 5.85 -12.74 -16.37
CA LEU A 133 5.42 -11.82 -17.42
C LEU A 133 6.49 -10.82 -17.86
N ALA A 134 7.56 -10.69 -17.09
CA ALA A 134 8.72 -9.85 -17.40
C ALA A 134 10.02 -10.60 -17.05
N PRO A 135 10.29 -11.74 -17.70
CA PRO A 135 11.42 -12.60 -17.34
C PRO A 135 12.77 -11.87 -17.52
N SER A 136 13.64 -12.04 -16.53
CA SER A 136 14.99 -11.49 -16.56
C SER A 136 15.95 -12.50 -17.17
N PRO A 137 16.75 -12.12 -18.18
CA PRO A 137 17.79 -12.99 -18.74
C PRO A 137 18.85 -13.42 -17.71
N THR A 138 19.06 -12.63 -16.67
CA THR A 138 20.06 -12.90 -15.62
C THR A 138 19.53 -13.82 -14.52
N ALA A 139 18.22 -14.08 -14.47
CA ALA A 139 17.58 -14.93 -13.48
C ALA A 139 16.52 -15.84 -14.14
N PRO A 140 16.94 -16.82 -14.97
CA PRO A 140 16.03 -17.62 -15.80
C PRO A 140 15.27 -18.69 -15.02
N THR A 141 15.68 -19.00 -13.79
CA THR A 141 15.01 -19.98 -12.92
C THR A 141 14.34 -19.31 -11.75
N LEU A 142 13.25 -19.91 -11.23
CA LEU A 142 12.55 -19.40 -10.06
C LEU A 142 13.47 -19.25 -8.84
N THR A 143 14.38 -20.19 -8.64
CA THR A 143 15.35 -20.14 -7.53
C THR A 143 16.32 -18.96 -7.68
N ALA A 144 16.88 -18.76 -8.85
CA ALA A 144 17.76 -17.63 -9.12
C ALA A 144 17.03 -16.29 -8.95
N PHE A 145 15.79 -16.20 -9.47
CA PHE A 145 14.95 -15.02 -9.32
C PHE A 145 14.61 -14.75 -7.84
N ALA A 146 14.14 -15.76 -7.11
CA ALA A 146 13.81 -15.64 -5.69
C ALA A 146 15.03 -15.17 -4.87
N SER A 147 16.23 -15.73 -5.14
CA SER A 147 17.45 -15.29 -4.48
C SER A 147 17.80 -13.84 -4.80
N ALA A 148 17.58 -13.39 -6.03
CA ALA A 148 17.85 -12.02 -6.43
C ALA A 148 16.91 -11.00 -5.76
N VAL A 149 15.63 -11.35 -5.55
CA VAL A 149 14.64 -10.42 -5.00
C VAL A 149 14.48 -10.51 -3.48
N ALA A 150 14.82 -11.63 -2.85
CA ALA A 150 14.58 -11.85 -1.41
C ALA A 150 15.18 -10.77 -0.52
N GLY A 151 16.34 -10.22 -0.88
CA GLY A 151 17.01 -9.15 -0.16
C GLY A 151 16.23 -7.83 -0.06
N TYR A 152 15.25 -7.62 -0.94
CA TYR A 152 14.42 -6.41 -0.92
C TYR A 152 13.25 -6.49 0.08
N PHE A 153 12.80 -7.70 0.43
CA PHE A 153 11.63 -7.88 1.30
C PHE A 153 11.73 -7.13 2.64
N PRO A 154 12.86 -7.19 3.38
CA PRO A 154 12.98 -6.45 4.64
C PRO A 154 12.74 -4.94 4.49
N GLY A 155 13.23 -4.33 3.41
CA GLY A 155 13.02 -2.92 3.12
C GLY A 155 11.54 -2.58 2.92
N TYR A 156 10.82 -3.36 2.11
CA TYR A 156 9.37 -3.20 1.91
C TYR A 156 8.58 -3.38 3.21
N LEU A 157 8.91 -4.42 3.99
CA LEU A 157 8.25 -4.66 5.27
C LEU A 157 8.48 -3.51 6.26
N MET A 158 9.72 -3.03 6.38
CA MET A 158 10.07 -1.93 7.28
C MET A 158 9.35 -0.63 6.88
N THR A 159 9.32 -0.31 5.59
CA THR A 159 8.59 0.84 5.07
C THR A 159 7.12 0.76 5.41
N MET A 160 6.46 -0.36 5.10
CA MET A 160 5.06 -0.58 5.43
C MET A 160 4.81 -0.48 6.94
N ALA A 161 5.63 -1.15 7.76
CA ALA A 161 5.49 -1.14 9.21
C ALA A 161 5.64 0.27 9.80
N THR A 162 6.57 1.06 9.27
CA THR A 162 6.79 2.46 9.71
C THR A 162 5.56 3.32 9.45
N TYR A 163 5.00 3.28 8.24
CA TYR A 163 3.81 4.07 7.93
C TYR A 163 2.56 3.59 8.67
N VAL A 164 2.38 2.26 8.83
CA VAL A 164 1.26 1.73 9.62
C VAL A 164 1.40 2.13 11.09
N ALA A 165 2.59 1.99 11.69
CA ALA A 165 2.83 2.41 13.07
C ALA A 165 2.61 3.91 13.25
N GLY A 166 3.14 4.74 12.34
CA GLY A 166 2.91 6.18 12.34
C GLY A 166 1.43 6.53 12.29
N GLY A 167 0.67 5.89 11.40
CA GLY A 167 -0.77 6.06 11.31
C GLY A 167 -1.51 5.70 12.60
N LEU A 168 -1.17 4.56 13.22
CA LEU A 168 -1.76 4.12 14.48
C LEU A 168 -1.41 5.06 15.66
N ILE A 169 -0.20 5.63 15.66
CA ILE A 169 0.18 6.65 16.65
C ILE A 169 -0.66 7.91 16.47
N VAL A 170 -0.80 8.40 15.24
CA VAL A 170 -1.65 9.57 14.93
C VAL A 170 -3.09 9.30 15.35
N GLU A 171 -3.65 8.12 15.02
CA GLU A 171 -4.99 7.72 15.47
C GLU A 171 -5.14 7.79 16.99
N ARG A 172 -4.14 7.29 17.71
CA ARG A 172 -4.15 7.28 19.19
C ARG A 172 -4.06 8.67 19.79
N VAL A 173 -3.23 9.54 19.22
CA VAL A 173 -3.00 10.92 19.70
C VAL A 173 -4.22 11.80 19.41
N LEU A 174 -4.80 11.69 18.23
CA LEU A 174 -5.98 12.49 17.83
C LEU A 174 -7.30 11.99 18.45
N GLY A 175 -7.23 10.89 19.17
CA GLY A 175 -8.38 10.23 19.79
C GLY A 175 -9.10 9.28 18.83
N SER A 176 -9.47 8.12 19.34
CA SER A 176 -10.04 6.97 18.62
C SER A 176 -11.43 7.21 17.99
N ARG A 177 -11.77 8.45 17.68
CA ARG A 177 -13.07 8.83 17.08
C ARG A 177 -13.34 8.14 15.75
N HIS A 178 -12.31 7.67 15.07
CA HIS A 178 -12.45 7.10 13.72
C HIS A 178 -12.88 5.63 13.71
N ARG A 179 -12.61 4.86 14.77
CA ARG A 179 -13.12 3.46 14.87
C ARG A 179 -14.62 3.39 15.12
N ALA A 180 -15.21 4.45 15.66
CA ALA A 180 -16.64 4.54 15.95
C ALA A 180 -17.47 4.94 14.72
N LEU A 181 -16.83 5.25 13.59
CA LEU A 181 -17.48 5.79 12.39
C LEU A 181 -17.65 4.73 11.28
N ALA A 182 -17.14 3.54 11.48
CA ALA A 182 -17.25 2.39 10.57
C ALA A 182 -18.31 1.40 11.08
#